data_05506a45084a1b5d322ff4d751f6d2b9
#
_entry.id   05506a45084a1b5d322ff4d751f6d2b9
#
_cell.length_a   1.000
_cell.length_b   1.000
_cell.length_c   1.000
_cell.angle_alpha   90.00
_cell.angle_beta   90.00
_cell.angle_gamma   90.00
#
_symmetry.space_group_name_H-M   'P 1'
#
loop_
_entity.id
_entity.type
_entity.pdbx_description
1 polymer ?
#
loop_
_entity_poly.entity_id
_entity_poly.type
_entity_poly.pdbx_seq_one_letter_code
_entity_poly.pdbx_strand_id
1 'polypeptide(L)'
;GMLTRDEQDEILKNVFSPEGDLRISRGRISMNANDYARSWYSCDEVAGDLELRYFNIDRDKQSIIPFIRAAQKYNPELTFWTSPWCPPSWMKITGDYPVLSSKFNHMPEKMNYILYGNVNDKVDPDEMKLVGRRGDKFPRQLATTDYFIQDPRYLQAYANYFCKFIDAYKEQGVNIDMVIYQNEAYSYTPYPGCAWTAEGTVRFNRDYLGPTLRQKHPEVKLYLGTFNTNRVDYVQKIASDTKLQEYVSGMAFQWEGRESLPVLRKEHPEWNYMCSESECGRGSFDWGAGEHTFELMNHYLGNGCNEYTFWNFILADNGESPWGWKQNALIRVDSKARTFTYTPEYFAVKHYSHFITKGSQVVAYKAQGDDRMPVLVSRTPEGKYVVVAGNFKDEASPLVVKIGEKSLSAELAAHSYNTFVMK
;
A
#
# COMPACT_ATOMS: atom_id res chain seq x y z
N GLY A 1 13.48 20.51 8.51
CA GLY A 1 14.21 20.38 9.25
C GLY A 1 14.64 19.79 10.60
N MET A 2 14.28 18.54 10.92
CA MET A 2 14.82 17.87 12.11
C MET A 2 16.25 17.35 11.88
N LEU A 3 16.54 16.90 10.66
CA LEU A 3 17.85 16.36 10.25
C LEU A 3 18.63 17.38 9.44
N THR A 4 19.97 17.29 9.49
CA THR A 4 20.88 18.05 8.63
C THR A 4 20.73 17.64 7.16
N ARG A 5 21.28 18.42 6.23
CA ARG A 5 21.27 18.07 4.80
C ARG A 5 22.08 16.81 4.53
N ASP A 6 23.21 16.65 5.18
CA ASP A 6 24.08 15.46 5.01
C ASP A 6 23.36 14.18 5.45
N GLU A 7 22.65 14.21 6.60
CA GLU A 7 21.84 13.09 7.07
C GLU A 7 20.67 12.78 6.13
N GLN A 8 20.01 13.81 5.59
CA GLN A 8 18.94 13.62 4.57
C GLN A 8 19.51 12.99 3.31
N ASP A 9 20.66 13.46 2.83
CA ASP A 9 21.33 12.93 1.65
C ASP A 9 21.83 11.50 1.88
N GLU A 10 22.34 11.17 3.07
CA GLU A 10 22.71 9.81 3.46
C GLU A 10 21.50 8.87 3.38
N ILE A 11 20.37 9.25 3.98
CA ILE A 11 19.13 8.47 3.95
C ILE A 11 18.66 8.23 2.52
N LEU A 12 18.56 9.30 1.72
CA LEU A 12 18.08 9.19 0.35
C LEU A 12 18.99 8.31 -0.52
N LYS A 13 20.31 8.42 -0.34
CA LYS A 13 21.29 7.58 -1.02
C LYS A 13 21.12 6.12 -0.64
N ASN A 14 21.05 5.81 0.65
CA ASN A 14 20.95 4.43 1.14
C ASN A 14 19.63 3.77 0.71
N VAL A 15 18.57 4.54 0.57
CA VAL A 15 17.24 4.01 0.20
C VAL A 15 17.06 3.90 -1.32
N PHE A 16 17.43 4.93 -2.08
CA PHE A 16 17.04 5.02 -3.50
C PHE A 16 18.17 4.74 -4.49
N SER A 17 19.45 4.95 -4.12
CA SER A 17 20.57 4.71 -5.04
C SER A 17 20.64 3.24 -5.44
N PRO A 18 20.96 2.92 -6.70
CA PRO A 18 21.27 1.55 -7.13
C PRO A 18 22.45 0.91 -6.40
N GLU A 19 23.36 1.71 -5.84
CA GLU A 19 24.48 1.26 -4.98
C GLU A 19 24.14 1.31 -3.50
N GLY A 20 22.96 1.82 -3.14
CA GLY A 20 22.51 1.96 -1.76
C GLY A 20 22.07 0.63 -1.14
N ASP A 21 21.61 0.74 0.09
CA ASP A 21 21.20 -0.42 0.88
C ASP A 21 19.90 -1.03 0.40
N LEU A 22 18.85 -0.22 0.21
CA LEU A 22 17.51 -0.74 -0.12
C LEU A 22 17.24 -0.81 -1.62
N ARG A 23 17.87 0.03 -2.41
CA ARG A 23 17.69 0.08 -3.89
C ARG A 23 16.24 0.20 -4.31
N ILE A 24 15.46 0.98 -3.57
CA ILE A 24 14.04 1.19 -3.89
C ILE A 24 13.93 1.87 -5.25
N SER A 25 13.20 1.23 -6.16
CA SER A 25 13.03 1.69 -7.55
C SER A 25 11.61 2.20 -7.85
N ARG A 26 10.69 2.03 -6.91
CA ARG A 26 9.29 2.40 -7.10
C ARG A 26 8.66 2.89 -5.81
N GLY A 27 7.84 3.93 -5.89
CA GLY A 27 7.15 4.52 -4.77
C GLY A 27 5.63 4.59 -4.96
N ARG A 28 4.91 4.77 -3.85
CA ARG A 28 3.49 5.07 -3.83
C ARG A 28 3.26 6.54 -3.51
N ILE A 29 2.44 7.20 -4.30
CA ILE A 29 1.99 8.58 -4.05
C ILE A 29 0.54 8.52 -3.60
N SER A 30 0.25 9.09 -2.43
CA SER A 30 -1.13 9.31 -2.02
C SER A 30 -1.75 10.39 -2.90
N MET A 31 -2.84 10.05 -3.57
CA MET A 31 -3.67 11.07 -4.22
C MET A 31 -4.56 11.69 -3.15
N ASN A 32 -4.44 12.99 -2.93
CA ASN A 32 -5.10 13.73 -1.85
C ASN A 32 -4.56 13.38 -0.44
N ALA A 33 -5.25 13.87 0.59
CA ALA A 33 -4.90 13.61 1.97
C ALA A 33 -5.04 12.13 2.33
N ASN A 34 -4.05 11.61 3.07
CA ASN A 34 -4.06 10.29 3.68
C ASN A 34 -4.20 10.39 5.22
N ASP A 35 -4.05 9.28 5.92
CA ASP A 35 -4.15 9.19 7.38
C ASP A 35 -3.02 9.91 8.14
N TYR A 36 -1.90 10.26 7.49
CA TYR A 36 -0.80 11.08 8.04
C TYR A 36 -0.86 12.55 7.63
N ALA A 37 -1.82 12.94 6.80
CA ALA A 37 -1.95 14.32 6.37
C ALA A 37 -2.27 15.23 7.59
N ARG A 38 -1.48 16.30 7.78
CA ARG A 38 -1.65 17.27 8.88
C ARG A 38 -2.98 18.04 8.79
N SER A 39 -3.49 18.20 7.59
CA SER A 39 -4.80 18.74 7.31
C SER A 39 -5.34 18.05 6.05
N TRP A 40 -6.64 17.83 6.02
CA TRP A 40 -7.27 17.14 4.92
C TRP A 40 -7.47 18.07 3.73
N TYR A 41 -7.26 17.54 2.55
CA TYR A 41 -7.35 18.28 1.28
C TYR A 41 -7.56 17.30 0.12
N SER A 42 -8.05 17.85 -0.98
CA SER A 42 -8.02 17.22 -2.30
C SER A 42 -7.42 18.17 -3.33
N CYS A 43 -7.21 17.69 -4.55
CA CYS A 43 -6.73 18.53 -5.64
C CYS A 43 -7.85 19.39 -6.25
N ASP A 44 -9.09 19.24 -5.80
CA ASP A 44 -10.23 20.08 -6.20
C ASP A 44 -11.23 20.19 -5.05
N GLU A 45 -11.23 21.36 -4.38
CA GLU A 45 -12.10 21.64 -3.23
C GLU A 45 -13.39 22.38 -3.64
N VAL A 46 -13.59 22.67 -4.92
CA VAL A 46 -14.74 23.44 -5.37
C VAL A 46 -15.93 22.48 -5.62
N ALA A 47 -16.90 22.54 -4.71
CA ALA A 47 -18.07 21.68 -4.78
C ALA A 47 -18.86 21.86 -6.10
N GLY A 48 -19.11 20.74 -6.80
CA GLY A 48 -19.85 20.73 -8.05
C GLY A 48 -19.00 21.05 -9.29
N ASP A 49 -17.70 21.20 -9.17
CA ASP A 49 -16.80 21.39 -10.33
C ASP A 49 -16.57 20.09 -11.09
N LEU A 50 -17.62 19.58 -11.75
CA LEU A 50 -17.55 18.35 -12.52
C LEU A 50 -16.62 18.42 -13.74
N GLU A 51 -16.24 19.63 -14.18
CA GLU A 51 -15.28 19.86 -15.26
C GLU A 51 -13.84 19.96 -14.75
N LEU A 52 -13.65 19.97 -13.41
CA LEU A 52 -12.35 20.03 -12.73
C LEU A 52 -11.54 21.26 -13.17
N ARG A 53 -12.18 22.42 -13.29
CA ARG A 53 -11.54 23.70 -13.70
C ARG A 53 -10.60 24.23 -12.62
N TYR A 54 -10.89 23.90 -11.36
CA TYR A 54 -10.13 24.33 -10.18
C TYR A 54 -9.14 23.28 -9.71
N PHE A 55 -9.02 22.16 -10.43
CA PHE A 55 -8.05 21.10 -10.10
C PHE A 55 -6.62 21.68 -10.08
N ASN A 56 -5.89 21.41 -9.00
CA ASN A 56 -4.47 21.76 -8.87
C ASN A 56 -3.77 20.83 -7.87
N ILE A 57 -2.44 20.73 -7.97
CA ILE A 57 -1.56 19.99 -7.05
C ILE A 57 -0.65 20.94 -6.24
N ASP A 58 -1.06 22.17 -6.00
CA ASP A 58 -0.22 23.18 -5.37
C ASP A 58 0.22 22.79 -3.96
N ARG A 59 -0.60 22.04 -3.26
CA ARG A 59 -0.24 21.48 -1.96
C ARG A 59 0.88 20.45 -2.05
N ASP A 60 0.83 19.57 -3.03
CA ASP A 60 1.83 18.54 -3.25
C ASP A 60 3.17 19.15 -3.67
N LYS A 61 3.15 20.29 -4.38
CA LYS A 61 4.34 21.04 -4.75
C LYS A 61 5.09 21.63 -3.54
N GLN A 62 4.46 21.70 -2.37
CA GLN A 62 5.10 22.24 -1.17
C GLN A 62 5.97 21.22 -0.42
N SER A 63 5.67 19.91 -0.54
CA SER A 63 6.37 18.88 0.21
C SER A 63 6.60 17.57 -0.57
N ILE A 64 5.58 17.01 -1.20
CA ILE A 64 5.65 15.71 -1.87
C ILE A 64 6.57 15.76 -3.08
N ILE A 65 6.34 16.71 -3.99
CA ILE A 65 7.17 16.89 -5.19
C ILE A 65 8.63 17.20 -4.86
N PRO A 66 8.96 18.12 -3.91
CA PRO A 66 10.35 18.33 -3.49
C PRO A 66 11.04 17.08 -2.94
N PHE A 67 10.32 16.25 -2.16
CA PHE A 67 10.86 14.99 -1.66
C PHE A 67 11.14 14.01 -2.80
N ILE A 68 10.19 13.82 -3.74
CA ILE A 68 10.37 12.95 -4.89
C ILE A 68 11.58 13.39 -5.72
N ARG A 69 11.72 14.68 -6.00
CA ARG A 69 12.87 15.23 -6.73
C ARG A 69 14.19 15.01 -6.01
N ALA A 70 14.19 15.08 -4.68
CA ALA A 70 15.37 14.76 -3.89
C ALA A 70 15.77 13.28 -4.00
N ALA A 71 14.79 12.37 -4.01
CA ALA A 71 15.03 10.94 -4.24
C ALA A 71 15.50 10.65 -5.68
N GLN A 72 14.92 11.32 -6.69
CA GLN A 72 15.30 11.19 -8.10
C GLN A 72 16.75 11.62 -8.39
N LYS A 73 17.38 12.43 -7.55
CA LYS A 73 18.83 12.74 -7.68
C LYS A 73 19.68 11.48 -7.53
N TYR A 74 19.24 10.53 -6.73
CA TYR A 74 19.94 9.26 -6.47
C TYR A 74 19.47 8.13 -7.38
N ASN A 75 18.22 8.20 -7.86
CA ASN A 75 17.68 7.25 -8.80
C ASN A 75 16.73 7.95 -9.80
N PRO A 76 17.23 8.43 -10.94
CA PRO A 76 16.40 9.09 -11.96
C PRO A 76 15.32 8.19 -12.57
N GLU A 77 15.49 6.86 -12.49
CA GLU A 77 14.56 5.87 -13.03
C GLU A 77 13.41 5.51 -12.06
N LEU A 78 13.26 6.24 -10.95
CA LEU A 78 12.15 6.03 -10.03
C LEU A 78 10.81 6.18 -10.74
N THR A 79 9.97 5.16 -10.60
CA THR A 79 8.58 5.18 -11.05
C THR A 79 7.63 5.21 -9.87
N PHE A 80 6.38 5.57 -10.12
CA PHE A 80 5.40 5.72 -9.07
C PHE A 80 4.06 5.14 -9.48
N TRP A 81 3.33 4.66 -8.47
CA TRP A 81 1.93 4.39 -8.59
C TRP A 81 1.13 5.24 -7.60
N THR A 82 -0.16 5.39 -7.84
CA THR A 82 -1.00 6.24 -6.99
C THR A 82 -2.33 5.60 -6.66
N SER A 83 -2.85 5.94 -5.48
CA SER A 83 -4.21 5.66 -5.07
C SER A 83 -4.72 6.77 -4.14
N PRO A 84 -6.00 7.15 -4.20
CA PRO A 84 -6.61 8.04 -3.24
C PRO A 84 -7.00 7.30 -1.96
N TRP A 85 -6.89 7.98 -0.81
CA TRP A 85 -7.59 7.59 0.41
C TRP A 85 -9.04 8.08 0.37
N CYS A 86 -9.24 9.29 -0.12
CA CYS A 86 -10.54 9.91 -0.25
C CYS A 86 -10.63 10.69 -1.57
N PRO A 87 -11.73 10.58 -2.33
CA PRO A 87 -12.01 11.54 -3.38
C PRO A 87 -12.23 12.95 -2.78
N PRO A 88 -12.33 14.01 -3.59
CA PRO A 88 -12.84 15.29 -3.10
C PRO A 88 -14.09 15.08 -2.25
N SER A 89 -14.15 15.71 -1.07
CA SER A 89 -15.23 15.43 -0.10
C SER A 89 -16.63 15.68 -0.67
N TRP A 90 -16.77 16.65 -1.55
CA TRP A 90 -18.02 16.96 -2.23
C TRP A 90 -18.49 15.90 -3.23
N MET A 91 -17.64 14.94 -3.61
CA MET A 91 -18.04 13.78 -4.43
C MET A 91 -18.57 12.61 -3.58
N LYS A 92 -18.61 12.75 -2.26
CA LYS A 92 -19.13 11.75 -1.34
C LYS A 92 -20.54 12.13 -0.85
N ILE A 93 -21.37 11.13 -0.59
CA ILE A 93 -22.72 11.33 -0.03
C ILE A 93 -22.69 11.95 1.37
N THR A 94 -21.56 11.81 2.09
CA THR A 94 -21.35 12.42 3.41
C THR A 94 -20.91 13.88 3.34
N GLY A 95 -20.36 14.33 2.19
CA GLY A 95 -19.78 15.65 2.04
C GLY A 95 -18.53 15.90 2.90
N ASP A 96 -17.91 14.84 3.46
CA ASP A 96 -16.78 14.93 4.39
C ASP A 96 -15.70 13.92 4.04
N TYR A 97 -14.47 14.11 4.56
CA TYR A 97 -13.31 13.26 4.29
C TYR A 97 -13.36 11.90 5.00
N PRO A 98 -13.71 11.78 6.29
CA PRO A 98 -13.70 10.51 6.99
C PRO A 98 -14.83 9.59 6.54
N VAL A 99 -14.76 8.33 6.97
CA VAL A 99 -15.81 7.34 6.77
C VAL A 99 -16.67 7.21 8.03
N LEU A 100 -16.06 7.28 9.20
CA LEU A 100 -16.75 7.19 10.49
C LEU A 100 -16.54 8.43 11.34
N SER A 101 -17.55 8.78 12.14
CA SER A 101 -17.43 9.80 13.16
C SER A 101 -16.52 9.34 14.30
N SER A 102 -15.77 10.26 14.88
CA SER A 102 -14.90 10.01 16.01
C SER A 102 -14.51 11.32 16.72
N LYS A 103 -13.81 11.19 17.85
CA LYS A 103 -13.23 12.36 18.55
C LYS A 103 -12.15 13.10 17.73
N PHE A 104 -11.72 12.59 16.61
CA PHE A 104 -10.70 13.17 15.73
C PHE A 104 -11.27 13.93 14.53
N ASN A 105 -12.61 13.94 14.37
CA ASN A 105 -13.29 14.63 13.27
C ASN A 105 -14.63 15.20 13.74
N HIS A 106 -15.29 15.95 12.87
CA HIS A 106 -16.57 16.61 13.15
C HIS A 106 -17.76 15.93 12.48
N MET A 107 -17.57 14.74 11.87
CA MET A 107 -18.64 14.02 11.22
C MET A 107 -19.73 13.64 12.24
N PRO A 108 -21.01 13.94 11.95
CA PRO A 108 -22.12 13.50 12.80
C PRO A 108 -22.19 11.98 12.92
N GLU A 109 -22.42 11.46 14.11
CA GLU A 109 -22.47 10.01 14.39
C GLU A 109 -23.50 9.27 13.54
N LYS A 110 -24.62 9.92 13.20
CA LYS A 110 -25.65 9.37 12.30
C LYS A 110 -25.10 8.96 10.93
N MET A 111 -24.00 9.54 10.47
CA MET A 111 -23.40 9.20 9.18
C MET A 111 -22.77 7.79 9.17
N ASN A 112 -22.50 7.21 10.33
CA ASN A 112 -21.99 5.85 10.47
C ASN A 112 -22.96 4.79 9.92
N TYR A 113 -24.28 5.11 9.88
CA TYR A 113 -25.33 4.19 9.48
C TYR A 113 -25.56 4.11 7.97
N ILE A 114 -25.11 5.12 7.24
CA ILE A 114 -25.24 5.16 5.79
C ILE A 114 -24.51 3.98 5.14
N LEU A 115 -23.38 3.53 5.73
CA LEU A 115 -22.61 2.39 5.23
C LEU A 115 -23.44 1.11 5.04
N TYR A 116 -24.44 0.93 5.87
CA TYR A 116 -25.26 -0.29 5.89
C TYR A 116 -26.67 -0.07 5.33
N GLY A 117 -26.86 0.96 4.49
CA GLY A 117 -28.12 1.24 3.82
C GLY A 117 -29.17 1.97 4.66
N ASN A 118 -28.83 2.41 5.86
CA ASN A 118 -29.75 3.12 6.75
C ASN A 118 -29.81 4.62 6.39
N VAL A 119 -30.28 4.95 5.21
CA VAL A 119 -30.30 6.34 4.70
C VAL A 119 -31.44 7.21 5.21
N ASN A 120 -32.37 6.67 6.01
CA ASN A 120 -33.60 7.36 6.40
C ASN A 120 -33.73 7.62 7.90
N ASP A 121 -32.70 8.11 8.58
CA ASP A 121 -32.72 8.52 10.01
C ASP A 121 -33.19 7.42 11.03
N LYS A 122 -33.50 6.22 10.58
CA LYS A 122 -33.78 5.07 11.44
C LYS A 122 -32.50 4.33 11.70
N VAL A 123 -31.89 4.71 12.79
CA VAL A 123 -30.69 4.07 13.31
C VAL A 123 -31.07 2.77 13.99
N ASP A 124 -30.50 1.65 13.54
CA ASP A 124 -30.59 0.41 14.30
C ASP A 124 -29.57 0.48 15.47
N PRO A 125 -30.08 0.46 16.75
CA PRO A 125 -29.18 0.50 17.91
C PRO A 125 -28.19 -0.66 18.00
N ASP A 126 -28.48 -1.78 17.36
CA ASP A 126 -27.56 -2.93 17.32
C ASP A 126 -26.47 -2.75 16.28
N GLU A 127 -26.75 -2.10 15.16
CA GLU A 127 -25.74 -1.64 14.22
C GLU A 127 -24.82 -0.55 14.83
N MET A 128 -25.37 0.32 15.70
CA MET A 128 -24.56 1.28 16.47
C MET A 128 -23.42 0.63 17.26
N LYS A 129 -23.71 -0.48 17.91
CA LYS A 129 -22.72 -1.23 18.71
C LYS A 129 -21.63 -1.83 17.83
N LEU A 130 -21.94 -2.13 16.56
CA LEU A 130 -21.03 -2.73 15.58
C LEU A 130 -20.06 -1.71 14.98
N VAL A 131 -20.50 -0.48 14.76
CA VAL A 131 -19.73 0.57 14.08
C VAL A 131 -18.94 1.46 15.08
N GLY A 132 -19.38 1.57 16.32
CA GLY A 132 -18.82 2.50 17.32
C GLY A 132 -17.65 1.98 18.16
N ARG A 133 -17.26 0.72 18.05
CA ARG A 133 -16.24 0.12 18.92
C ARG A 133 -14.92 -0.13 18.16
N ARG A 134 -14.00 0.78 18.31
CA ARG A 134 -12.61 0.54 18.00
C ARG A 134 -12.05 -0.52 18.95
N GLY A 135 -11.58 -1.64 18.43
CA GLY A 135 -11.02 -2.75 19.21
C GLY A 135 -11.87 -4.02 19.21
N ASP A 136 -13.18 -3.94 19.01
CA ASP A 136 -13.91 -5.09 18.52
C ASP A 136 -13.55 -5.25 17.04
N LYS A 137 -13.16 -6.44 16.66
CA LYS A 137 -13.04 -6.78 15.24
C LYS A 137 -14.31 -6.29 14.59
N PHE A 138 -14.22 -5.26 13.74
CA PHE A 138 -15.36 -4.85 12.93
C PHE A 138 -16.04 -6.10 12.45
N PRO A 139 -17.37 -6.23 12.59
CA PRO A 139 -18.02 -7.34 11.92
C PRO A 139 -17.55 -7.26 10.49
N ARG A 140 -17.03 -8.34 9.97
CA ARG A 140 -16.47 -8.45 8.61
C ARG A 140 -17.58 -8.28 7.56
N GLN A 141 -18.58 -7.47 7.88
CA GLN A 141 -19.67 -7.06 7.01
C GLN A 141 -19.15 -5.93 6.13
N LEU A 142 -19.15 -6.21 4.85
CA LEU A 142 -18.84 -5.23 3.84
C LEU A 142 -19.96 -4.18 3.77
N ALA A 143 -19.60 -2.94 3.44
CA ALA A 143 -20.57 -1.88 3.22
C ALA A 143 -21.61 -2.28 2.18
N THR A 144 -22.87 -1.96 2.42
CA THR A 144 -23.98 -2.14 1.48
C THR A 144 -24.25 -0.88 0.66
N THR A 145 -23.59 0.22 1.01
CA THR A 145 -23.76 1.53 0.37
C THR A 145 -22.41 2.10 -0.05
N ASP A 146 -22.32 2.55 -1.30
CA ASP A 146 -21.16 3.31 -1.77
C ASP A 146 -21.16 4.70 -1.15
N TYR A 147 -20.01 5.14 -0.60
CA TYR A 147 -19.87 6.52 -0.12
C TYR A 147 -19.60 7.51 -1.24
N PHE A 148 -19.06 7.06 -2.35
CA PHE A 148 -18.97 7.88 -3.55
C PHE A 148 -20.35 8.07 -4.20
N ILE A 149 -20.67 9.28 -4.65
CA ILE A 149 -21.93 9.60 -5.33
C ILE A 149 -21.98 8.81 -6.64
N GLN A 150 -23.01 7.96 -6.80
CA GLN A 150 -23.16 7.05 -7.94
C GLN A 150 -23.85 7.69 -9.16
N ASP A 151 -23.86 9.02 -9.27
CA ASP A 151 -24.29 9.75 -10.46
C ASP A 151 -23.24 9.60 -11.58
N PRO A 152 -23.63 9.24 -12.81
CA PRO A 152 -22.71 9.08 -13.95
C PRO A 152 -21.80 10.29 -14.18
N ARG A 153 -22.26 11.51 -13.93
CA ARG A 153 -21.47 12.74 -14.09
C ARG A 153 -20.32 12.80 -13.08
N TYR A 154 -20.58 12.42 -11.82
CA TYR A 154 -19.58 12.37 -10.75
C TYR A 154 -18.56 11.26 -11.01
N LEU A 155 -19.02 10.07 -11.40
CA LEU A 155 -18.15 8.95 -11.74
C LEU A 155 -17.21 9.30 -12.91
N GLN A 156 -17.73 9.95 -13.96
CA GLN A 156 -16.89 10.40 -15.07
C GLN A 156 -15.94 11.54 -14.67
N ALA A 157 -16.39 12.50 -13.88
CA ALA A 157 -15.52 13.55 -13.35
C ALA A 157 -14.38 12.96 -12.53
N TYR A 158 -14.65 11.94 -11.72
CA TYR A 158 -13.63 11.28 -10.92
C TYR A 158 -12.63 10.48 -11.77
N ALA A 159 -13.08 9.81 -12.83
CA ALA A 159 -12.18 9.19 -13.79
C ALA A 159 -11.26 10.21 -14.47
N ASN A 160 -11.79 11.39 -14.84
CA ASN A 160 -11.02 12.49 -15.38
C ASN A 160 -10.04 13.08 -14.34
N TYR A 161 -10.39 13.06 -13.06
CA TYR A 161 -9.54 13.52 -11.97
C TYR A 161 -8.25 12.71 -11.88
N PHE A 162 -8.29 11.39 -12.05
CA PHE A 162 -7.10 10.54 -12.15
C PHE A 162 -6.19 10.97 -13.30
N CYS A 163 -6.77 11.23 -14.48
CA CYS A 163 -5.97 11.66 -15.63
C CYS A 163 -5.31 13.03 -15.38
N LYS A 164 -6.05 13.99 -14.81
CA LYS A 164 -5.47 15.30 -14.45
C LYS A 164 -4.35 15.19 -13.42
N PHE A 165 -4.48 14.26 -12.46
CA PHE A 165 -3.43 14.00 -11.48
C PHE A 165 -2.16 13.45 -12.14
N ILE A 166 -2.31 12.49 -13.04
CA ILE A 166 -1.20 11.92 -13.83
C ILE A 166 -0.52 13.02 -14.64
N ASP A 167 -1.29 13.84 -15.38
CA ASP A 167 -0.75 14.95 -16.18
C ASP A 167 0.00 15.97 -15.34
N ALA A 168 -0.59 16.41 -14.22
CA ALA A 168 0.01 17.39 -13.33
C ALA A 168 1.32 16.89 -12.69
N TYR A 169 1.41 15.61 -12.34
CA TYR A 169 2.66 15.00 -11.84
C TYR A 169 3.70 14.84 -12.95
N LYS A 170 3.28 14.46 -14.16
CA LYS A 170 4.14 14.36 -15.34
C LYS A 170 4.79 15.72 -15.67
N GLU A 171 4.03 16.83 -15.58
CA GLU A 171 4.56 18.20 -15.73
C GLU A 171 5.64 18.52 -14.68
N GLN A 172 5.60 17.88 -13.51
CA GLN A 172 6.61 17.98 -12.48
C GLN A 172 7.78 16.98 -12.65
N GLY A 173 7.85 16.25 -13.78
CA GLY A 173 8.89 15.24 -14.01
C GLY A 173 8.72 13.98 -13.16
N VAL A 174 7.51 13.69 -12.71
CA VAL A 174 7.18 12.49 -11.91
C VAL A 174 6.33 11.55 -12.75
N ASN A 175 6.85 10.37 -13.04
CA ASN A 175 6.16 9.37 -13.86
C ASN A 175 5.27 8.46 -12.98
N ILE A 176 3.95 8.57 -13.16
CA ILE A 176 2.95 7.65 -12.59
C ILE A 176 2.57 6.66 -13.68
N ASP A 177 2.90 5.39 -13.50
CA ASP A 177 2.68 4.33 -14.49
C ASP A 177 1.60 3.32 -14.10
N MET A 178 1.00 3.50 -12.91
CA MET A 178 -0.09 2.65 -12.42
C MET A 178 -1.01 3.41 -11.47
N VAL A 179 -2.29 3.10 -11.53
CA VAL A 179 -3.30 3.62 -10.59
C VAL A 179 -4.12 2.49 -9.97
N ILE A 180 -4.55 2.72 -8.73
CA ILE A 180 -5.56 1.92 -8.03
C ILE A 180 -6.65 2.89 -7.56
N TYR A 181 -7.91 2.56 -7.80
CA TYR A 181 -9.03 3.49 -7.66
C TYR A 181 -9.30 3.98 -6.24
N GLN A 182 -8.90 3.21 -5.21
CA GLN A 182 -9.18 3.50 -3.80
C GLN A 182 -8.17 2.80 -2.88
N ASN A 183 -7.71 3.51 -1.85
CA ASN A 183 -7.06 2.87 -0.70
C ASN A 183 -8.13 2.29 0.22
N GLU A 184 -7.99 1.01 0.56
CA GLU A 184 -8.79 0.35 1.60
C GLU A 184 -10.30 0.66 1.54
N ALA A 185 -10.95 0.31 0.44
CA ALA A 185 -12.39 0.51 0.26
C ALA A 185 -13.26 -0.11 1.39
N TYR A 186 -12.66 -0.91 2.26
CA TYR A 186 -13.31 -1.69 3.33
C TYR A 186 -12.82 -1.32 4.73
N SER A 187 -11.97 -0.30 4.86
CA SER A 187 -11.59 0.29 6.14
C SER A 187 -12.49 1.45 6.46
N TYR A 188 -13.23 1.32 7.55
CA TYR A 188 -14.15 2.35 8.03
C TYR A 188 -13.46 3.13 9.14
N THR A 189 -12.90 4.27 8.80
CA THR A 189 -11.89 4.95 9.58
C THR A 189 -12.25 6.41 9.88
N PRO A 190 -11.68 6.99 10.95
CA PRO A 190 -11.91 8.38 11.33
C PRO A 190 -11.07 9.39 10.54
N TYR A 191 -10.26 8.93 9.59
CA TYR A 191 -9.41 9.73 8.71
C TYR A 191 -9.93 9.66 7.26
N PRO A 192 -9.32 10.39 6.31
CA PRO A 192 -9.77 10.36 4.92
C PRO A 192 -9.91 8.96 4.38
N GLY A 193 -11.07 8.65 3.82
CA GLY A 193 -11.41 7.35 3.27
C GLY A 193 -12.69 7.41 2.43
N CYS A 194 -12.96 6.34 1.69
CA CYS A 194 -14.20 6.20 0.94
C CYS A 194 -14.57 4.71 0.86
N ALA A 195 -15.76 4.39 1.34
CA ALA A 195 -16.29 3.03 1.26
C ALA A 195 -16.91 2.78 -0.12
N TRP A 196 -16.65 1.59 -0.66
CA TRP A 196 -17.19 1.12 -1.93
C TRP A 196 -17.77 -0.29 -1.78
N THR A 197 -18.89 -0.54 -2.41
CA THR A 197 -19.43 -1.91 -2.60
C THR A 197 -18.69 -2.62 -3.73
N ALA A 198 -18.84 -3.94 -3.83
CA ALA A 198 -18.30 -4.68 -4.98
C ALA A 198 -18.88 -4.17 -6.30
N GLU A 199 -20.17 -3.89 -6.31
CA GLU A 199 -20.89 -3.35 -7.48
C GLU A 199 -20.39 -1.96 -7.86
N GLY A 200 -20.19 -1.07 -6.88
CA GLY A 200 -19.64 0.26 -7.11
C GLY A 200 -18.21 0.21 -7.62
N THR A 201 -17.39 -0.67 -7.04
CA THR A 201 -16.02 -0.94 -7.50
C THR A 201 -15.99 -1.39 -8.96
N VAL A 202 -16.81 -2.38 -9.33
CA VAL A 202 -16.89 -2.88 -10.71
C VAL A 202 -17.38 -1.77 -11.63
N ARG A 203 -18.47 -1.09 -11.27
CA ARG A 203 -19.06 -0.01 -12.09
C ARG A 203 -18.06 1.09 -12.39
N PHE A 204 -17.37 1.60 -11.36
CA PHE A 204 -16.42 2.70 -11.55
C PHE A 204 -15.23 2.29 -12.43
N ASN A 205 -14.61 1.17 -12.13
CA ASN A 205 -13.42 0.75 -12.87
C ASN A 205 -13.74 0.28 -14.29
N ARG A 206 -14.87 -0.44 -14.50
CA ARG A 206 -15.28 -0.98 -15.81
C ARG A 206 -15.82 0.08 -16.77
N ASP A 207 -16.70 0.97 -16.24
CA ASP A 207 -17.50 1.84 -17.11
C ASP A 207 -16.92 3.26 -17.22
N TYR A 208 -16.04 3.66 -16.30
CA TYR A 208 -15.48 5.02 -16.25
C TYR A 208 -13.96 5.06 -16.23
N LEU A 209 -13.30 4.55 -15.18
CA LEU A 209 -11.86 4.72 -15.02
C LEU A 209 -11.06 3.96 -16.08
N GLY A 210 -11.36 2.68 -16.29
CA GLY A 210 -10.66 1.84 -17.28
C GLY A 210 -10.75 2.41 -18.70
N PRO A 211 -11.94 2.70 -19.24
CA PRO A 211 -12.08 3.34 -20.56
C PRO A 211 -11.37 4.69 -20.66
N THR A 212 -11.46 5.53 -19.61
CA THR A 212 -10.84 6.86 -19.60
C THR A 212 -9.32 6.77 -19.61
N LEU A 213 -8.72 5.88 -18.80
CA LEU A 213 -7.28 5.62 -18.82
C LEU A 213 -6.83 5.07 -20.18
N ARG A 214 -7.53 4.08 -20.72
CA ARG A 214 -7.17 3.50 -22.03
C ARG A 214 -7.17 4.56 -23.13
N GLN A 215 -8.06 5.54 -23.06
CA GLN A 215 -8.13 6.62 -24.04
C GLN A 215 -7.04 7.68 -23.84
N LYS A 216 -6.78 8.11 -22.60
CA LYS A 216 -5.93 9.28 -22.30
C LYS A 216 -4.51 8.91 -21.91
N HIS A 217 -4.34 7.79 -21.23
CA HIS A 217 -3.07 7.29 -20.68
C HIS A 217 -2.94 5.78 -20.89
N PRO A 218 -2.89 5.29 -22.13
CA PRO A 218 -2.83 3.85 -22.43
C PRO A 218 -1.59 3.16 -21.83
N GLU A 219 -0.54 3.92 -21.51
CA GLU A 219 0.67 3.46 -20.83
C GLU A 219 0.48 3.22 -19.33
N VAL A 220 -0.56 3.79 -18.71
CA VAL A 220 -0.81 3.69 -17.28
C VAL A 220 -1.66 2.46 -16.97
N LYS A 221 -1.15 1.59 -16.12
CA LYS A 221 -1.82 0.36 -15.74
C LYS A 221 -2.92 0.62 -14.71
N LEU A 222 -4.05 -0.06 -14.87
CA LEU A 222 -5.09 -0.14 -13.85
C LEU A 222 -4.94 -1.45 -13.07
N TYR A 223 -4.77 -1.35 -11.74
CA TYR A 223 -4.83 -2.50 -10.85
C TYR A 223 -6.10 -2.43 -10.00
N LEU A 224 -6.67 -3.59 -9.70
CA LEU A 224 -7.75 -3.72 -8.71
C LEU A 224 -7.16 -3.77 -7.28
N GLY A 225 -7.84 -3.18 -6.36
CA GLY A 225 -7.43 -3.11 -4.94
C GLY A 225 -7.63 -1.69 -4.38
N THR A 226 -6.97 -1.26 -3.32
CA THR A 226 -6.10 -2.12 -2.50
C THR A 226 -6.97 -3.02 -1.61
N PHE A 227 -6.95 -4.32 -1.84
CA PHE A 227 -7.81 -5.23 -1.07
C PHE A 227 -7.23 -5.48 0.33
N ASN A 228 -7.96 -5.06 1.35
CA ASN A 228 -7.62 -5.22 2.77
C ASN A 228 -8.63 -6.07 3.53
N THR A 229 -9.32 -6.97 2.85
CA THR A 229 -10.33 -7.87 3.40
C THR A 229 -9.98 -9.33 3.14
N ASN A 230 -10.27 -10.21 4.09
CA ASN A 230 -10.19 -11.66 3.93
C ASN A 230 -11.47 -12.28 3.33
N ARG A 231 -12.43 -11.47 2.89
CA ARG A 231 -13.61 -11.91 2.18
C ARG A 231 -13.24 -12.23 0.72
N VAL A 232 -12.71 -13.44 0.51
CA VAL A 232 -12.31 -13.95 -0.81
C VAL A 232 -13.47 -13.88 -1.81
N ASP A 233 -14.68 -14.25 -1.38
CA ASP A 233 -15.90 -14.18 -2.20
C ASP A 233 -16.18 -12.80 -2.77
N TYR A 234 -15.89 -11.76 -2.00
CA TYR A 234 -16.04 -10.38 -2.43
C TYR A 234 -15.01 -9.98 -3.49
N VAL A 235 -13.77 -10.34 -3.28
CA VAL A 235 -12.69 -10.10 -4.23
C VAL A 235 -12.93 -10.87 -5.53
N GLN A 236 -13.34 -12.14 -5.43
CA GLN A 236 -13.72 -12.97 -6.58
C GLN A 236 -14.88 -12.37 -7.37
N LYS A 237 -15.90 -11.83 -6.70
CA LYS A 237 -17.03 -11.15 -7.35
C LYS A 237 -16.57 -9.99 -8.22
N ILE A 238 -15.63 -9.18 -7.74
CA ILE A 238 -15.06 -8.08 -8.52
C ILE A 238 -14.21 -8.61 -9.67
N ALA A 239 -13.33 -9.57 -9.39
CA ALA A 239 -12.41 -10.15 -10.37
C ALA A 239 -13.11 -10.90 -11.51
N SER A 240 -14.30 -11.45 -11.28
CA SER A 240 -15.05 -12.25 -12.26
C SER A 240 -15.76 -11.44 -13.34
N ASP A 241 -15.82 -10.11 -13.25
CA ASP A 241 -16.46 -9.28 -14.29
C ASP A 241 -15.59 -9.25 -15.56
N THR A 242 -16.04 -9.92 -16.61
CA THR A 242 -15.27 -10.13 -17.84
C THR A 242 -14.98 -8.84 -18.62
N LYS A 243 -15.85 -7.83 -18.53
CA LYS A 243 -15.59 -6.53 -19.16
C LYS A 243 -14.58 -5.72 -18.37
N LEU A 244 -14.60 -5.80 -17.04
CA LEU A 244 -13.60 -5.17 -16.18
C LEU A 244 -12.21 -5.76 -16.45
N GLN A 245 -12.11 -7.08 -16.64
CA GLN A 245 -10.86 -7.77 -16.94
C GLN A 245 -10.13 -7.21 -18.16
N GLU A 246 -10.85 -6.65 -19.13
CA GLU A 246 -10.25 -6.03 -20.32
C GLU A 246 -9.36 -4.82 -20.00
N TYR A 247 -9.57 -4.17 -18.86
CA TYR A 247 -8.83 -2.97 -18.45
C TYR A 247 -7.77 -3.25 -17.39
N VAL A 248 -7.85 -4.39 -16.70
CA VAL A 248 -7.05 -4.72 -15.52
C VAL A 248 -5.74 -5.37 -15.89
N SER A 249 -4.64 -4.89 -15.30
CA SER A 249 -3.30 -5.46 -15.47
C SER A 249 -2.85 -6.26 -14.25
N GLY A 250 -3.54 -6.16 -13.12
CA GLY A 250 -3.15 -6.84 -11.89
C GLY A 250 -4.04 -6.52 -10.69
N MET A 251 -3.63 -7.08 -9.55
CA MET A 251 -4.32 -6.92 -8.27
C MET A 251 -3.35 -6.55 -7.15
N ALA A 252 -3.85 -5.77 -6.19
CA ALA A 252 -3.08 -5.29 -5.06
C ALA A 252 -3.76 -5.66 -3.74
N PHE A 253 -2.98 -6.22 -2.82
CA PHE A 253 -3.44 -6.71 -1.53
C PHE A 253 -2.66 -6.07 -0.39
N GLN A 254 -3.31 -5.87 0.73
CA GLN A 254 -2.71 -5.40 1.97
C GLN A 254 -3.49 -5.92 3.18
N TRP A 255 -2.86 -5.92 4.36
CA TRP A 255 -3.48 -6.37 5.60
C TRP A 255 -4.14 -7.76 5.45
N GLU A 256 -5.38 -7.92 5.91
CA GLU A 256 -6.12 -9.19 5.80
C GLU A 256 -6.30 -9.68 4.35
N GLY A 257 -6.15 -8.79 3.36
CA GLY A 257 -6.21 -9.14 1.94
C GLY A 257 -5.15 -10.14 1.50
N ARG A 258 -4.04 -10.27 2.25
CA ARG A 258 -3.01 -11.29 2.00
C ARG A 258 -3.55 -12.72 1.97
N GLU A 259 -4.65 -12.98 2.71
CA GLU A 259 -5.30 -14.28 2.72
C GLU A 259 -6.00 -14.62 1.39
N SER A 260 -6.43 -13.59 0.65
CA SER A 260 -7.07 -13.75 -0.67
C SER A 260 -6.06 -13.97 -1.80
N LEU A 261 -4.81 -13.51 -1.64
CA LEU A 261 -3.78 -13.54 -2.68
C LEU A 261 -3.54 -14.94 -3.28
N PRO A 262 -3.33 -16.02 -2.50
CA PRO A 262 -3.07 -17.35 -3.08
C PRO A 262 -4.22 -17.89 -3.92
N VAL A 263 -5.46 -17.55 -3.56
CA VAL A 263 -6.67 -17.98 -4.27
C VAL A 263 -6.77 -17.25 -5.62
N LEU A 264 -6.69 -15.93 -5.59
CA LEU A 264 -6.81 -15.10 -6.78
C LEU A 264 -5.63 -15.35 -7.76
N ARG A 265 -4.42 -15.56 -7.23
CA ARG A 265 -3.24 -15.92 -8.03
C ARG A 265 -3.42 -17.23 -8.79
N LYS A 266 -4.14 -18.19 -8.21
CA LYS A 266 -4.46 -19.46 -8.85
C LYS A 266 -5.54 -19.31 -9.92
N GLU A 267 -6.54 -18.46 -9.68
CA GLU A 267 -7.68 -18.23 -10.58
C GLU A 267 -7.29 -17.37 -11.77
N HIS A 268 -6.42 -16.37 -11.56
CA HIS A 268 -5.97 -15.42 -12.59
C HIS A 268 -4.43 -15.42 -12.68
N PRO A 269 -3.80 -16.51 -13.14
CA PRO A 269 -2.34 -16.63 -13.21
C PRO A 269 -1.68 -15.66 -14.18
N GLU A 270 -2.43 -15.08 -15.12
CA GLU A 270 -1.99 -14.10 -16.10
C GLU A 270 -1.82 -12.69 -15.56
N TRP A 271 -2.42 -12.38 -14.40
CA TRP A 271 -2.33 -11.06 -13.79
C TRP A 271 -1.06 -10.89 -12.98
N ASN A 272 -0.64 -9.63 -12.84
CA ASN A 272 0.39 -9.27 -11.88
C ASN A 272 -0.22 -9.07 -10.50
N TYR A 273 0.57 -9.28 -9.47
CA TYR A 273 0.16 -9.17 -8.07
C TYR A 273 1.15 -8.33 -7.30
N MET A 274 0.67 -7.56 -6.31
CA MET A 274 1.54 -6.77 -5.46
C MET A 274 1.02 -6.69 -4.02
N CYS A 275 1.95 -6.51 -3.09
CA CYS A 275 1.65 -5.93 -1.79
C CYS A 275 1.58 -4.42 -1.96
N SER A 276 0.41 -3.83 -1.79
CA SER A 276 0.20 -2.39 -1.93
C SER A 276 0.54 -1.59 -0.68
N GLU A 277 0.59 -2.24 0.47
CA GLU A 277 0.94 -1.62 1.74
C GLU A 277 1.32 -2.70 2.77
N SER A 278 2.47 -2.54 3.40
CA SER A 278 2.86 -3.40 4.51
C SER A 278 2.05 -3.08 5.77
N GLU A 279 1.91 -4.06 6.66
CA GLU A 279 1.41 -3.81 8.02
C GLU A 279 2.46 -3.01 8.79
N CYS A 280 2.04 -1.91 9.41
CA CYS A 280 2.93 -0.88 9.94
C CYS A 280 3.08 -0.90 11.47
N GLY A 281 2.69 -1.97 12.12
CA GLY A 281 2.93 -2.18 13.55
C GLY A 281 2.20 -1.18 14.47
N ARG A 282 2.82 -0.92 15.62
CA ARG A 282 2.24 -0.10 16.70
C ARG A 282 3.24 0.90 17.31
N GLY A 283 4.28 1.28 16.58
CA GLY A 283 5.30 2.21 17.03
C GLY A 283 6.29 1.60 18.04
N SER A 284 6.47 0.28 18.04
CA SER A 284 7.43 -0.41 18.91
C SER A 284 8.88 -0.26 18.41
N PHE A 285 9.07 -0.28 17.09
CA PHE A 285 10.40 -0.25 16.45
C PHE A 285 11.36 -1.32 16.98
N ASP A 286 10.81 -2.46 17.43
CA ASP A 286 11.57 -3.56 18.00
C ASP A 286 11.88 -4.65 16.95
N TRP A 287 12.67 -5.66 17.39
CA TRP A 287 13.07 -6.75 16.53
C TRP A 287 11.88 -7.58 16.04
N GLY A 288 10.86 -7.79 16.88
CA GLY A 288 9.64 -8.50 16.49
C GLY A 288 8.89 -7.84 15.33
N ALA A 289 8.88 -6.51 15.26
CA ALA A 289 8.31 -5.79 14.11
C ALA A 289 9.11 -6.04 12.82
N GLY A 290 10.42 -6.15 12.92
CA GLY A 290 11.28 -6.51 11.79
C GLY A 290 11.06 -7.96 11.33
N GLU A 291 10.92 -8.92 12.25
CA GLU A 291 10.59 -10.31 11.94
C GLU A 291 9.24 -10.42 11.23
N HIS A 292 8.24 -9.69 11.72
CA HIS A 292 6.92 -9.63 11.06
C HIS A 292 7.02 -9.06 9.63
N THR A 293 7.80 -8.00 9.42
CA THR A 293 8.06 -7.46 8.07
C THR A 293 8.72 -8.48 7.17
N PHE A 294 9.70 -9.24 7.69
CA PHE A 294 10.38 -10.28 6.95
C PHE A 294 9.40 -11.40 6.54
N GLU A 295 8.53 -11.85 7.44
CA GLU A 295 7.47 -12.83 7.15
C GLU A 295 6.48 -12.33 6.09
N LEU A 296 6.06 -11.07 6.17
CA LEU A 296 5.17 -10.48 5.17
C LEU A 296 5.80 -10.47 3.79
N MET A 297 7.06 -10.05 3.67
CA MET A 297 7.77 -10.07 2.38
C MET A 297 7.91 -11.49 1.84
N ASN A 298 8.24 -12.45 2.72
CA ASN A 298 8.30 -13.87 2.37
C ASN A 298 6.94 -14.37 1.84
N HIS A 299 5.85 -14.06 2.54
CA HIS A 299 4.50 -14.44 2.16
C HIS A 299 4.10 -13.86 0.80
N TYR A 300 4.22 -12.53 0.61
CA TYR A 300 3.78 -11.90 -0.62
C TYR A 300 4.61 -12.34 -1.83
N LEU A 301 5.93 -12.31 -1.73
CA LEU A 301 6.81 -12.72 -2.83
C LEU A 301 6.69 -14.22 -3.11
N GLY A 302 6.61 -15.04 -2.08
CA GLY A 302 6.43 -16.49 -2.19
C GLY A 302 5.09 -16.89 -2.83
N ASN A 303 4.05 -16.07 -2.68
CA ASN A 303 2.76 -16.25 -3.35
C ASN A 303 2.65 -15.52 -4.70
N GLY A 304 3.77 -15.05 -5.27
CA GLY A 304 3.84 -14.57 -6.63
C GLY A 304 3.59 -13.08 -6.82
N CYS A 305 3.71 -12.27 -5.76
CA CYS A 305 3.74 -10.83 -5.92
C CYS A 305 5.03 -10.40 -6.66
N ASN A 306 4.84 -9.49 -7.62
CA ASN A 306 5.91 -8.89 -8.41
C ASN A 306 6.49 -7.64 -7.74
N GLU A 307 5.80 -7.09 -6.75
CA GLU A 307 6.09 -5.83 -6.10
C GLU A 307 5.65 -5.86 -4.63
N TYR A 308 6.42 -5.19 -3.78
CA TYR A 308 6.11 -5.01 -2.36
C TYR A 308 6.30 -3.54 -1.99
N THR A 309 5.24 -2.89 -1.51
CA THR A 309 5.29 -1.49 -1.05
C THR A 309 5.30 -1.45 0.47
N PHE A 310 6.38 -0.94 1.05
CA PHE A 310 6.45 -0.66 2.48
C PHE A 310 5.70 0.65 2.79
N TRP A 311 4.91 0.68 3.89
CA TRP A 311 4.05 1.84 4.16
C TRP A 311 4.85 3.06 4.60
N ASN A 312 5.41 3.06 5.79
CA ASN A 312 6.03 4.26 6.33
C ASN A 312 7.54 4.29 6.04
N PHE A 313 7.97 5.24 5.22
CA PHE A 313 9.39 5.42 4.93
C PHE A 313 10.15 5.98 6.13
N ILE A 314 9.67 7.07 6.73
CA ILE A 314 10.32 7.75 7.85
C ILE A 314 9.28 8.38 8.77
N LEU A 315 9.37 8.13 10.06
CA LEU A 315 8.51 8.73 11.08
C LEU A 315 9.35 9.26 12.25
N ALA A 316 8.79 10.26 12.93
CA ALA A 316 9.40 10.82 14.12
C ALA A 316 8.90 10.11 15.40
N ASP A 317 9.77 10.03 16.39
CA ASP A 317 9.51 9.59 17.77
C ASP A 317 8.86 8.19 17.84
N ASN A 318 7.58 8.12 18.21
CA ASN A 318 6.82 6.88 18.31
C ASN A 318 5.90 6.62 17.09
N GLY A 319 6.07 7.39 16.02
CA GLY A 319 5.31 7.24 14.78
C GLY A 319 3.83 7.57 14.89
N GLU A 320 3.43 8.43 15.84
CA GLU A 320 2.03 8.74 16.09
C GLU A 320 1.41 9.60 14.97
N SER A 321 0.32 9.11 14.40
CA SER A 321 -0.48 9.82 13.40
C SER A 321 -1.38 10.91 14.03
N PRO A 322 -1.92 11.86 13.24
CA PRO A 322 -2.84 12.89 13.75
C PRO A 322 -4.11 12.34 14.43
N TRP A 323 -4.46 11.09 14.17
CA TRP A 323 -5.63 10.42 14.78
C TRP A 323 -5.24 9.40 15.88
N GLY A 324 -3.98 9.48 16.36
CA GLY A 324 -3.51 8.82 17.58
C GLY A 324 -3.06 7.36 17.43
N TRP A 325 -2.90 6.85 16.21
CA TRP A 325 -2.29 5.56 15.99
C TRP A 325 -0.78 5.69 15.84
N LYS A 326 -0.04 4.91 16.61
CA LYS A 326 1.41 4.81 16.53
C LYS A 326 1.77 3.74 15.50
N GLN A 327 2.68 4.05 14.60
CA GLN A 327 3.10 3.14 13.54
C GLN A 327 4.63 3.06 13.49
N ASN A 328 5.12 1.98 12.90
CA ASN A 328 6.52 1.78 12.61
C ASN A 328 6.89 2.37 11.24
N ALA A 329 8.18 2.55 11.01
CA ALA A 329 8.75 3.03 9.75
C ALA A 329 10.11 2.38 9.52
N LEU A 330 10.63 2.44 8.30
CA LEU A 330 11.99 2.00 7.98
C LEU A 330 13.04 2.82 8.71
N ILE A 331 12.75 4.10 8.93
CA ILE A 331 13.66 5.04 9.59
C ILE A 331 12.90 5.78 10.69
N ARG A 332 13.48 5.77 11.89
CA ARG A 332 12.96 6.53 13.02
C ARG A 332 13.81 7.76 13.25
N VAL A 333 13.19 8.93 13.40
CA VAL A 333 13.86 10.19 13.79
C VAL A 333 13.53 10.50 15.24
N ASP A 334 14.56 10.71 16.07
CA ASP A 334 14.39 11.28 17.39
C ASP A 334 14.29 12.81 17.26
N SER A 335 13.12 13.36 17.52
CA SER A 335 12.86 14.80 17.34
C SER A 335 13.60 15.68 18.34
N LYS A 336 13.96 15.13 19.52
CA LYS A 336 14.68 15.83 20.60
C LYS A 336 16.18 15.79 20.37
N ALA A 337 16.72 14.60 20.12
CA ALA A 337 18.15 14.41 19.83
C ALA A 337 18.53 14.90 18.43
N ARG A 338 17.55 15.02 17.52
CA ARG A 338 17.71 15.38 16.11
C ARG A 338 18.67 14.42 15.38
N THR A 339 18.49 13.13 15.65
CA THR A 339 19.23 12.02 15.06
C THR A 339 18.25 11.04 14.42
N PHE A 340 18.75 10.11 13.64
CA PHE A 340 17.92 9.03 13.06
C PHE A 340 18.53 7.65 13.31
N THR A 341 17.67 6.63 13.17
CA THR A 341 18.06 5.22 13.29
C THR A 341 17.39 4.42 12.20
N TYR A 342 18.13 3.52 11.58
CA TYR A 342 17.55 2.45 10.74
C TYR A 342 16.92 1.41 11.66
N THR A 343 15.66 1.04 11.39
CA THR A 343 14.89 0.12 12.24
C THR A 343 15.13 -1.34 11.85
N PRO A 344 14.71 -2.32 12.68
CA PRO A 344 14.74 -3.72 12.27
C PRO A 344 14.01 -4.01 10.97
N GLU A 345 12.91 -3.30 10.70
CA GLU A 345 12.18 -3.38 9.43
C GLU A 345 13.02 -2.94 8.23
N TYR A 346 13.88 -1.92 8.40
CA TYR A 346 14.80 -1.50 7.35
C TYR A 346 15.74 -2.65 6.96
N PHE A 347 16.29 -3.34 7.94
CA PHE A 347 17.19 -4.46 7.69
C PHE A 347 16.43 -5.66 7.09
N ALA A 348 15.20 -5.95 7.54
CA ALA A 348 14.38 -6.97 6.92
C ALA A 348 14.15 -6.67 5.42
N VAL A 349 13.74 -5.44 5.07
CA VAL A 349 13.58 -5.02 3.67
C VAL A 349 14.90 -5.11 2.89
N LYS A 350 16.03 -4.73 3.49
CA LYS A 350 17.36 -4.81 2.84
C LYS A 350 17.71 -6.23 2.41
N HIS A 351 17.41 -7.25 3.21
CA HIS A 351 17.67 -8.64 2.86
C HIS A 351 16.96 -9.10 1.58
N TYR A 352 15.80 -8.51 1.26
CA TYR A 352 15.09 -8.78 0.02
C TYR A 352 15.49 -7.82 -1.10
N SER A 353 15.31 -6.52 -0.90
CA SER A 353 15.40 -5.52 -1.97
C SER A 353 16.81 -5.33 -2.52
N HIS A 354 17.84 -5.49 -1.69
CA HIS A 354 19.24 -5.36 -2.12
C HIS A 354 19.69 -6.51 -3.03
N PHE A 355 19.21 -7.72 -2.77
CA PHE A 355 19.71 -8.94 -3.39
C PHE A 355 18.78 -9.50 -4.48
N ILE A 356 17.46 -9.32 -4.32
CA ILE A 356 16.46 -9.73 -5.32
C ILE A 356 16.23 -8.55 -6.28
N THR A 357 17.08 -8.46 -7.30
CA THR A 357 17.05 -7.35 -8.25
C THR A 357 15.89 -7.47 -9.23
N LYS A 358 15.53 -6.37 -9.89
CA LYS A 358 14.49 -6.34 -10.92
C LYS A 358 14.74 -7.39 -12.00
N GLY A 359 13.69 -8.17 -12.31
CA GLY A 359 13.76 -9.29 -13.24
C GLY A 359 14.15 -10.63 -12.61
N SER A 360 14.44 -10.67 -11.30
CA SER A 360 14.59 -11.93 -10.57
C SER A 360 13.27 -12.71 -10.54
N GLN A 361 13.40 -14.03 -10.51
CA GLN A 361 12.25 -14.95 -10.46
C GLN A 361 12.29 -15.75 -9.17
N VAL A 362 11.20 -15.72 -8.40
CA VAL A 362 11.02 -16.65 -7.28
C VAL A 362 10.88 -18.06 -7.86
N VAL A 363 11.69 -18.99 -7.38
CA VAL A 363 11.69 -20.36 -7.85
C VAL A 363 10.91 -21.26 -6.90
N ALA A 364 10.22 -22.24 -7.42
CA ALA A 364 9.55 -23.24 -6.61
C ALA A 364 10.59 -24.10 -5.88
N TYR A 365 10.37 -24.33 -4.58
CA TYR A 365 11.21 -25.19 -3.75
C TYR A 365 10.36 -26.00 -2.77
N LYS A 366 10.97 -27.02 -2.18
CA LYS A 366 10.38 -27.78 -1.08
C LYS A 366 11.16 -27.39 0.18
N ALA A 367 10.45 -26.94 1.20
CA ALA A 367 11.01 -26.69 2.51
C ALA A 367 10.55 -27.77 3.51
N GLN A 368 11.44 -28.14 4.41
CA GLN A 368 11.15 -28.94 5.59
C GLN A 368 11.75 -28.22 6.78
N GLY A 369 10.96 -27.98 7.82
CA GLY A 369 11.46 -27.32 9.01
C GLY A 369 10.37 -26.59 9.80
N ASP A 370 10.82 -25.68 10.63
CA ASP A 370 9.99 -24.88 11.53
C ASP A 370 9.48 -23.63 10.80
N ASP A 371 8.21 -23.29 10.96
CA ASP A 371 7.58 -22.10 10.37
C ASP A 371 8.24 -20.78 10.82
N ARG A 372 8.95 -20.80 11.98
CA ARG A 372 9.77 -19.69 12.44
C ARG A 372 11.11 -19.54 11.70
N MET A 373 11.32 -20.32 10.65
CA MET A 373 12.46 -20.19 9.74
C MET A 373 11.98 -19.96 8.29
N PRO A 374 11.39 -18.79 8.00
CA PRO A 374 10.94 -18.47 6.65
C PRO A 374 12.12 -18.43 5.69
N VAL A 375 11.93 -18.99 4.49
CA VAL A 375 12.93 -19.02 3.43
C VAL A 375 12.28 -18.57 2.12
N LEU A 376 12.97 -17.79 1.32
CA LEU A 376 12.62 -17.49 -0.06
C LEU A 376 13.82 -17.75 -0.97
N VAL A 377 13.59 -18.41 -2.07
CA VAL A 377 14.63 -18.65 -3.07
C VAL A 377 14.25 -17.97 -4.38
N SER A 378 15.17 -17.18 -4.93
CA SER A 378 15.00 -16.53 -6.23
C SER A 378 16.21 -16.77 -7.12
N ARG A 379 16.01 -16.58 -8.43
CA ARG A 379 17.07 -16.61 -9.43
C ARG A 379 17.15 -15.25 -10.10
N THR A 380 18.33 -14.64 -10.07
CA THR A 380 18.56 -13.33 -10.72
C THR A 380 18.67 -13.46 -12.25
N PRO A 381 18.55 -12.36 -13.00
CA PRO A 381 18.76 -12.36 -14.45
C PRO A 381 20.13 -12.90 -14.87
N GLU A 382 21.16 -12.72 -14.03
CA GLU A 382 22.53 -13.24 -14.25
C GLU A 382 22.66 -14.72 -13.89
N GLY A 383 21.57 -15.38 -13.49
CA GLY A 383 21.52 -16.80 -13.18
C GLY A 383 21.99 -17.20 -11.78
N LYS A 384 22.29 -16.25 -10.91
CA LYS A 384 22.64 -16.51 -9.51
C LYS A 384 21.38 -16.87 -8.71
N TYR A 385 21.52 -17.77 -7.74
CA TYR A 385 20.46 -18.02 -6.76
C TYR A 385 20.66 -17.14 -5.53
N VAL A 386 19.58 -16.51 -5.09
CA VAL A 386 19.53 -15.74 -3.85
C VAL A 386 18.61 -16.47 -2.89
N VAL A 387 19.14 -16.84 -1.74
CA VAL A 387 18.38 -17.46 -0.64
C VAL A 387 18.30 -16.46 0.49
N VAL A 388 17.07 -16.00 0.77
CA VAL A 388 16.79 -15.13 1.93
C VAL A 388 16.14 -15.99 3.00
N ALA A 389 16.73 -16.04 4.19
CA ALA A 389 16.28 -16.91 5.27
C ALA A 389 16.27 -16.18 6.61
N GLY A 390 15.20 -16.33 7.38
CA GLY A 390 15.09 -15.89 8.76
C GLY A 390 15.26 -17.05 9.74
N ASN A 391 15.78 -16.78 10.93
CA ASN A 391 15.66 -17.64 12.08
C ASN A 391 15.05 -16.83 13.23
N PHE A 392 13.79 -17.07 13.55
CA PHE A 392 13.02 -16.35 14.59
C PHE A 392 12.86 -17.18 15.86
N LYS A 393 13.70 -18.21 16.00
CA LYS A 393 13.80 -19.02 17.21
C LYS A 393 14.76 -18.38 18.21
N ASP A 394 14.63 -18.76 19.47
CA ASP A 394 15.50 -18.33 20.56
C ASP A 394 16.86 -19.03 20.56
N GLU A 395 17.11 -19.92 19.58
CA GLU A 395 18.32 -20.72 19.45
C GLU A 395 18.87 -20.69 18.02
N ALA A 396 20.16 -20.87 17.87
CA ALA A 396 20.79 -21.07 16.58
C ALA A 396 20.24 -22.35 15.92
N SER A 397 20.03 -22.30 14.61
CA SER A 397 19.41 -23.39 13.87
C SER A 397 20.07 -23.64 12.52
N PRO A 398 20.25 -24.91 12.12
CA PRO A 398 20.87 -25.23 10.85
C PRO A 398 19.95 -24.92 9.67
N LEU A 399 20.51 -24.39 8.60
CA LEU A 399 19.88 -24.26 7.28
C LEU A 399 20.68 -25.08 6.27
N VAL A 400 19.98 -25.95 5.53
CA VAL A 400 20.58 -26.66 4.40
C VAL A 400 19.73 -26.37 3.15
N VAL A 401 20.35 -25.80 2.11
CA VAL A 401 19.71 -25.53 0.83
C VAL A 401 20.41 -26.34 -0.25
N LYS A 402 19.62 -27.09 -1.04
CA LYS A 402 20.12 -27.87 -2.18
C LYS A 402 19.53 -27.35 -3.48
N ILE A 403 20.37 -27.04 -4.46
CA ILE A 403 19.99 -26.57 -5.79
C ILE A 403 20.73 -27.40 -6.83
N GLY A 404 20.06 -28.44 -7.37
CA GLY A 404 20.72 -29.45 -8.18
C GLY A 404 21.80 -30.19 -7.38
N GLU A 405 23.04 -30.20 -7.90
CA GLU A 405 24.19 -30.82 -7.20
C GLU A 405 24.87 -29.89 -6.19
N LYS A 406 24.49 -28.62 -6.15
CA LYS A 406 25.06 -27.64 -5.21
C LYS A 406 24.33 -27.68 -3.88
N SER A 407 25.08 -27.52 -2.80
CA SER A 407 24.50 -27.36 -1.47
C SER A 407 25.14 -26.21 -0.70
N LEU A 408 24.32 -25.56 0.10
CA LEU A 408 24.69 -24.57 1.09
C LEU A 408 24.32 -25.14 2.45
N SER A 409 25.25 -25.11 3.41
CA SER A 409 24.96 -25.38 4.83
C SER A 409 25.44 -24.22 5.65
N ALA A 410 24.59 -23.73 6.53
CA ALA A 410 24.90 -22.64 7.45
C ALA A 410 24.18 -22.86 8.78
N GLU A 411 24.72 -22.32 9.83
CA GLU A 411 24.05 -22.19 11.13
C GLU A 411 23.56 -20.74 11.25
N LEU A 412 22.27 -20.54 11.36
CA LEU A 412 21.64 -19.23 11.50
C LEU A 412 21.53 -18.90 12.99
N ALA A 413 22.09 -17.77 13.40
CA ALA A 413 21.95 -17.29 14.76
C ALA A 413 20.48 -17.11 15.17
N ALA A 414 20.18 -17.20 16.46
CA ALA A 414 18.86 -16.83 16.98
C ALA A 414 18.48 -15.41 16.55
N HIS A 415 17.20 -15.17 16.24
CA HIS A 415 16.64 -13.87 15.85
C HIS A 415 17.48 -13.15 14.77
N SER A 416 17.69 -13.83 13.62
CA SER A 416 18.56 -13.32 12.55
C SER A 416 17.92 -13.32 11.17
N TYR A 417 18.31 -12.35 10.35
CA TYR A 417 18.05 -12.32 8.90
C TYR A 417 19.34 -12.68 8.16
N ASN A 418 19.21 -13.50 7.14
CA ASN A 418 20.35 -14.04 6.41
C ASN A 418 20.09 -14.02 4.91
N THR A 419 21.10 -13.68 4.11
CA THR A 419 21.03 -13.79 2.66
C THR A 419 22.29 -14.47 2.12
N PHE A 420 22.09 -15.46 1.27
CA PHE A 420 23.14 -16.21 0.60
C PHE A 420 23.02 -16.06 -0.90
N VAL A 421 24.13 -15.78 -1.58
CA VAL A 421 24.19 -15.69 -3.04
C VAL A 421 25.01 -16.86 -3.54
N MET A 422 24.38 -17.76 -4.30
CA MET A 422 25.01 -18.95 -4.87
C MET A 422 25.18 -18.72 -6.39
N LYS A 423 26.42 -19.01 -6.88
CA LYS A 423 26.75 -18.93 -8.33
C LYS A 423 26.46 -20.23 -9.03
#